data_9b99e95b1c8f49cf211fba96c125df83
#
_entry.id   9b99e95b1c8f49cf211fba96c125df83
#
_cell.length_a   1.000
_cell.length_b   1.000
_cell.length_c   1.000
_cell.angle_alpha   90.00
_cell.angle_beta   90.00
_cell.angle_gamma   90.00
#
_symmetry.space_group_name_H-M   'P 1'
#
loop_
_entity.id
_entity.type
_entity.pdbx_description
1 polymer ?
#
loop_
_entity_poly.entity_id
_entity_poly.type
_entity_poly.pdbx_seq_one_letter_code
_entity_poly.pdbx_strand_id
1 'polypeptide(L)'
;MLTPEDLIKITRGKAPWPYTPLELVRSRVTHAYPWMTALIARLEVIEDLTIPLAATDGRRMWVNTPVLEKKGDLGFAFFHEILHCVFGHCLPGVLGGRNRHLANIAMDFVVNLIAKDEGFAVPPGEYFIDEQFRNMSWYEVYEIISRDPAYVSMEVDLDVIEGDAATEAAHPAWQQAAIQATEAKRAAGQRSGGMEERVRSDLAPEADYRDVLSRYLSAVVPSDTSWRRPNKRYVAQDMYLPGRGKSDAIAHVVIAIDTSGSVSSNLLARFVSQVPHVLSAYSVERLTVLFFDYGIQRVDDNVNASDIHRLESVPGRGGTNFGPVFEWANGEEPPSVVIVLTDWGAPLPSSARNAEYPIVWMVPKGAKNEDYSPVYGSVIEVGPE
;
A
#
# COMPACT_ATOMS: atom_id res chain seq x y z
N MET A 1 -31.87 -27.30 10.60
CA MET A 1 -31.46 -26.58 9.37
C MET A 1 -32.75 -26.17 8.67
N LEU A 2 -32.90 -24.88 8.42
CA LEU A 2 -34.05 -24.35 7.68
C LEU A 2 -33.91 -24.70 6.20
N THR A 3 -34.98 -25.12 5.57
CA THR A 3 -35.00 -25.38 4.12
C THR A 3 -35.16 -24.07 3.35
N PRO A 4 -34.77 -24.00 2.05
CA PRO A 4 -35.05 -22.86 1.19
C PRO A 4 -36.54 -22.46 1.15
N GLU A 5 -37.45 -23.43 1.30
CA GLU A 5 -38.91 -23.19 1.38
C GLU A 5 -39.32 -22.53 2.70
N ASP A 6 -38.64 -22.86 3.81
CA ASP A 6 -38.87 -22.20 5.09
C ASP A 6 -38.44 -20.73 5.05
N LEU A 7 -37.32 -20.44 4.38
CA LEU A 7 -36.84 -19.07 4.14
C LEU A 7 -37.83 -18.29 3.27
N ILE A 8 -38.41 -18.88 2.25
CA ILE A 8 -39.44 -18.26 1.41
C ILE A 8 -40.73 -17.96 2.17
N LYS A 9 -41.12 -18.85 3.10
CA LYS A 9 -42.31 -18.63 3.95
C LYS A 9 -42.09 -17.51 4.96
N ILE A 10 -40.90 -17.40 5.48
CA ILE A 10 -40.47 -16.34 6.42
C ILE A 10 -40.52 -14.98 5.72
N THR A 11 -39.99 -14.85 4.49
CA THR A 11 -39.99 -13.63 3.69
C THR A 11 -41.39 -13.17 3.24
N ARG A 12 -42.41 -14.02 3.32
CA ARG A 12 -43.80 -13.68 2.97
C ARG A 12 -44.65 -13.23 4.16
N GLY A 13 -44.08 -12.97 5.31
CA GLY A 13 -44.78 -12.40 6.48
C GLY A 13 -45.79 -13.33 7.14
N LYS A 14 -45.70 -14.66 6.95
CA LYS A 14 -46.68 -15.63 7.47
C LYS A 14 -46.27 -16.38 8.74
N ALA A 15 -45.11 -16.04 9.34
CA ALA A 15 -44.69 -16.64 10.62
C ALA A 15 -44.26 -15.56 11.61
N PRO A 16 -44.61 -15.62 12.89
CA PRO A 16 -44.01 -14.79 13.92
C PRO A 16 -42.60 -15.32 14.15
N TRP A 17 -41.62 -14.69 13.48
CA TRP A 17 -40.23 -15.10 13.55
C TRP A 17 -39.42 -14.14 14.41
N PRO A 18 -38.47 -14.65 15.21
CA PRO A 18 -37.70 -13.82 16.16
C PRO A 18 -36.61 -12.96 15.51
N TYR A 19 -36.47 -12.96 14.18
CA TYR A 19 -35.41 -12.22 13.50
C TYR A 19 -35.91 -10.89 12.94
N THR A 20 -35.08 -9.86 13.07
CA THR A 20 -35.30 -8.56 12.46
C THR A 20 -35.12 -8.64 10.94
N PRO A 21 -35.67 -7.70 10.15
CA PRO A 21 -35.41 -7.59 8.71
C PRO A 21 -33.91 -7.60 8.39
N LEU A 22 -33.11 -6.91 9.20
CA LEU A 22 -31.67 -6.81 9.08
C LEU A 22 -30.96 -8.16 9.25
N GLU A 23 -31.36 -8.94 10.27
CA GLU A 23 -30.80 -10.28 10.49
C GLU A 23 -31.12 -11.23 9.35
N LEU A 24 -32.30 -11.10 8.77
CA LEU A 24 -32.68 -11.87 7.58
C LEU A 24 -31.83 -11.50 6.36
N VAL A 25 -31.61 -10.19 6.11
CA VAL A 25 -30.76 -9.70 5.03
C VAL A 25 -29.34 -10.24 5.20
N ARG A 26 -28.75 -10.09 6.38
CA ARG A 26 -27.41 -10.60 6.70
C ARG A 26 -27.30 -12.10 6.49
N SER A 27 -28.30 -12.87 6.94
CA SER A 27 -28.35 -14.32 6.77
C SER A 27 -28.43 -14.70 5.29
N ARG A 28 -29.22 -14.00 4.48
CA ARG A 28 -29.34 -14.22 3.02
C ARG A 28 -28.00 -14.00 2.30
N VAL A 29 -27.31 -12.90 2.60
CA VAL A 29 -26.00 -12.61 2.00
C VAL A 29 -24.97 -13.68 2.39
N THR A 30 -24.90 -14.03 3.68
CA THR A 30 -23.98 -15.07 4.17
C THR A 30 -24.26 -16.44 3.54
N HIS A 31 -25.54 -16.77 3.32
CA HIS A 31 -25.91 -18.04 2.67
C HIS A 31 -25.58 -18.03 1.16
N ALA A 32 -25.83 -16.93 0.48
CA ALA A 32 -25.54 -16.79 -0.95
C ALA A 32 -24.01 -16.74 -1.23
N TYR A 33 -23.27 -16.12 -0.32
CA TYR A 33 -21.82 -15.90 -0.44
C TYR A 33 -21.07 -16.37 0.80
N PRO A 34 -20.93 -17.69 1.03
CA PRO A 34 -20.32 -18.24 2.26
C PRO A 34 -18.90 -17.76 2.50
N TRP A 35 -18.14 -17.48 1.44
CA TRP A 35 -16.79 -16.96 1.51
C TRP A 35 -16.69 -15.55 2.12
N MET A 36 -17.79 -14.77 2.07
CA MET A 36 -17.87 -13.44 2.70
C MET A 36 -18.16 -13.49 4.21
N THR A 37 -18.43 -14.64 4.77
CA THR A 37 -18.86 -14.76 6.19
C THR A 37 -17.88 -14.11 7.16
N ALA A 38 -16.57 -14.32 6.97
CA ALA A 38 -15.53 -13.74 7.83
C ALA A 38 -15.47 -12.20 7.72
N LEU A 39 -15.78 -11.67 6.55
CA LEU A 39 -15.85 -10.23 6.28
C LEU A 39 -17.10 -9.62 6.90
N ILE A 40 -18.27 -10.20 6.64
CA ILE A 40 -19.57 -9.75 7.19
C ILE A 40 -19.58 -9.78 8.72
N ALA A 41 -18.91 -10.77 9.33
CA ALA A 41 -18.84 -10.90 10.78
C ALA A 41 -18.09 -9.76 11.47
N ARG A 42 -17.31 -8.97 10.74
CA ARG A 42 -16.56 -7.80 11.26
C ARG A 42 -17.38 -6.54 11.31
N LEU A 43 -18.49 -6.49 10.57
CA LEU A 43 -19.37 -5.32 10.53
C LEU A 43 -20.46 -5.40 11.61
N GLU A 44 -20.57 -4.34 12.37
CA GLU A 44 -21.80 -4.03 13.10
C GLU A 44 -22.80 -3.43 12.12
N VAL A 45 -23.78 -4.24 11.69
CA VAL A 45 -24.78 -3.77 10.71
C VAL A 45 -25.95 -3.13 11.45
N ILE A 46 -26.28 -1.91 11.07
CA ILE A 46 -27.30 -1.05 11.71
C ILE A 46 -28.34 -0.67 10.67
N GLU A 47 -29.61 -0.81 11.00
CA GLU A 47 -30.68 -0.34 10.13
C GLU A 47 -30.82 1.17 10.25
N ASP A 48 -30.75 1.88 9.12
CA ASP A 48 -30.98 3.33 9.03
C ASP A 48 -31.82 3.64 7.79
N LEU A 49 -33.08 4.00 8.02
CA LEU A 49 -34.03 4.30 6.96
C LEU A 49 -33.85 5.71 6.36
N THR A 50 -32.96 6.51 6.91
CA THR A 50 -32.71 7.89 6.47
C THR A 50 -31.63 7.99 5.39
N ILE A 51 -30.77 6.97 5.26
CA ILE A 51 -29.74 6.96 4.23
C ILE A 51 -30.29 6.43 2.89
N PRO A 52 -29.67 6.80 1.76
CA PRO A 52 -30.14 6.40 0.43
C PRO A 52 -30.10 4.87 0.20
N LEU A 53 -29.03 4.20 0.61
CA LEU A 53 -28.83 2.77 0.38
C LEU A 53 -28.05 2.09 1.49
N ALA A 54 -26.74 2.32 1.56
CA ALA A 54 -25.81 1.84 2.57
C ALA A 54 -24.68 2.85 2.77
N ALA A 55 -23.96 2.75 3.88
CA ALA A 55 -22.76 3.52 4.17
C ALA A 55 -21.92 2.82 5.22
N THR A 56 -20.58 3.06 5.24
CA THR A 56 -19.70 2.46 6.23
C THR A 56 -18.66 3.44 6.79
N ASP A 57 -18.25 3.21 8.06
CA ASP A 57 -17.13 3.90 8.72
C ASP A 57 -15.93 2.97 8.96
N GLY A 58 -15.93 1.79 8.34
CA GLY A 58 -14.89 0.77 8.52
C GLY A 58 -15.12 -0.20 9.68
N ARG A 59 -16.15 0.02 10.52
CA ARG A 59 -16.56 -0.84 11.64
C ARG A 59 -18.05 -1.11 11.64
N ARG A 60 -18.83 -0.11 11.32
CA ARG A 60 -20.29 -0.14 11.21
C ARG A 60 -20.69 0.01 9.77
N MET A 61 -21.77 -0.66 9.43
CA MET A 61 -22.44 -0.52 8.15
C MET A 61 -23.89 -0.14 8.41
N TRP A 62 -24.29 1.04 7.98
CA TRP A 62 -25.68 1.47 8.00
C TRP A 62 -26.36 1.00 6.72
N VAL A 63 -27.58 0.54 6.83
CA VAL A 63 -28.30 -0.11 5.73
C VAL A 63 -29.76 0.33 5.72
N ASN A 64 -30.24 0.80 4.58
CA ASN A 64 -31.67 1.02 4.34
C ASN A 64 -32.29 -0.27 3.78
N THR A 65 -32.73 -1.15 4.68
CA THR A 65 -33.21 -2.48 4.33
C THR A 65 -34.34 -2.49 3.27
N PRO A 66 -35.41 -1.66 3.38
CA PRO A 66 -36.46 -1.61 2.36
C PRO A 66 -35.97 -1.21 0.96
N VAL A 67 -35.01 -0.30 0.87
CA VAL A 67 -34.45 0.13 -0.41
C VAL A 67 -33.59 -0.97 -1.02
N LEU A 68 -32.73 -1.59 -0.22
CA LEU A 68 -31.89 -2.72 -0.64
C LEU A 68 -32.71 -3.92 -1.13
N GLU A 69 -33.76 -4.29 -0.40
CA GLU A 69 -34.64 -5.40 -0.80
C GLU A 69 -35.35 -5.11 -2.11
N LYS A 70 -35.75 -3.88 -2.35
CA LYS A 70 -36.42 -3.45 -3.58
C LYS A 70 -35.46 -3.47 -4.79
N LYS A 71 -34.21 -3.06 -4.60
CA LYS A 71 -33.19 -3.06 -5.65
C LYS A 71 -32.66 -4.48 -5.97
N GLY A 72 -32.77 -5.43 -5.05
CA GLY A 72 -32.39 -6.82 -5.27
C GLY A 72 -30.90 -7.13 -5.20
N ASP A 73 -30.05 -6.15 -4.91
CA ASP A 73 -28.58 -6.25 -5.00
C ASP A 73 -27.89 -6.32 -3.63
N LEU A 74 -28.48 -7.09 -2.72
CA LEU A 74 -27.95 -7.23 -1.35
C LEU A 74 -26.48 -7.68 -1.31
N GLY A 75 -26.12 -8.64 -2.15
CA GLY A 75 -24.75 -9.16 -2.20
C GLY A 75 -23.76 -8.10 -2.66
N PHE A 76 -24.12 -7.39 -3.72
CA PHE A 76 -23.30 -6.28 -4.24
C PHE A 76 -23.11 -5.19 -3.20
N ALA A 77 -24.20 -4.67 -2.61
CA ALA A 77 -24.12 -3.59 -1.64
C ALA A 77 -23.26 -3.94 -0.41
N PHE A 78 -23.44 -5.16 0.15
CA PHE A 78 -22.59 -5.61 1.26
C PHE A 78 -21.13 -5.75 0.84
N PHE A 79 -20.86 -6.26 -0.35
CA PHE A 79 -19.50 -6.43 -0.82
C PHE A 79 -18.83 -5.09 -1.13
N HIS A 80 -19.56 -4.13 -1.70
CA HIS A 80 -19.11 -2.77 -1.94
C HIS A 80 -18.62 -2.09 -0.64
N GLU A 81 -19.47 -2.06 0.39
CA GLU A 81 -19.11 -1.47 1.69
C GLU A 81 -17.93 -2.20 2.36
N ILE A 82 -17.88 -3.53 2.22
CA ILE A 82 -16.75 -4.33 2.72
C ILE A 82 -15.45 -3.95 2.01
N LEU A 83 -15.47 -3.70 0.71
CA LEU A 83 -14.27 -3.28 -0.03
C LEU A 83 -13.75 -1.92 0.46
N HIS A 84 -14.64 -0.96 0.79
CA HIS A 84 -14.22 0.29 1.42
C HIS A 84 -13.49 0.05 2.74
N CYS A 85 -13.94 -0.91 3.55
CA CYS A 85 -13.27 -1.29 4.78
C CYS A 85 -11.91 -1.97 4.52
N VAL A 86 -11.86 -2.90 3.58
CA VAL A 86 -10.65 -3.68 3.24
C VAL A 86 -9.54 -2.77 2.70
N PHE A 87 -9.88 -1.82 1.84
CA PHE A 87 -8.92 -0.89 1.23
C PHE A 87 -8.64 0.37 2.05
N GLY A 88 -9.20 0.46 3.26
CA GLY A 88 -8.90 1.55 4.18
C GLY A 88 -9.47 2.90 3.77
N HIS A 89 -10.52 2.93 2.94
CA HIS A 89 -11.16 4.17 2.50
C HIS A 89 -11.79 4.96 3.65
N CYS A 90 -12.10 4.28 4.75
CA CYS A 90 -12.66 4.90 5.97
C CYS A 90 -11.59 5.35 6.97
N LEU A 91 -10.30 5.20 6.68
CA LEU A 91 -9.24 5.54 7.62
C LEU A 91 -9.20 7.06 7.89
N PRO A 92 -8.93 7.46 9.14
CA PRO A 92 -8.80 8.89 9.46
C PRO A 92 -7.67 9.53 8.64
N GLY A 93 -7.95 10.70 8.08
CA GLY A 93 -6.98 11.44 7.27
C GLY A 93 -6.71 10.88 5.87
N VAL A 94 -7.37 9.80 5.44
CA VAL A 94 -7.18 9.18 4.11
C VAL A 94 -7.36 10.17 2.97
N LEU A 95 -8.24 11.15 3.12
CA LEU A 95 -8.54 12.14 2.08
C LEU A 95 -7.38 13.13 1.84
N GLY A 96 -6.51 13.35 2.85
CA GLY A 96 -5.36 14.25 2.71
C GLY A 96 -5.71 15.66 2.22
N GLY A 97 -6.87 16.20 2.61
CA GLY A 97 -7.38 17.53 2.18
C GLY A 97 -8.07 17.53 0.81
N ARG A 98 -8.30 16.38 0.18
CA ARG A 98 -9.03 16.25 -1.09
C ARG A 98 -10.53 16.51 -0.92
N ASN A 99 -11.18 16.85 -2.02
CA ASN A 99 -12.65 16.99 -2.04
C ASN A 99 -13.31 15.65 -1.75
N ARG A 100 -14.16 15.61 -0.71
CA ARG A 100 -14.79 14.38 -0.22
C ARG A 100 -15.71 13.72 -1.25
N HIS A 101 -16.50 14.49 -1.98
CA HIS A 101 -17.41 13.95 -3.00
C HIS A 101 -16.64 13.32 -4.16
N LEU A 102 -15.62 14.01 -4.67
CA LEU A 102 -14.77 13.47 -5.72
C LEU A 102 -13.98 12.24 -5.26
N ALA A 103 -13.50 12.23 -4.02
CA ALA A 103 -12.80 11.09 -3.45
C ALA A 103 -13.72 9.87 -3.34
N ASN A 104 -14.98 10.07 -2.90
CA ASN A 104 -15.98 9.02 -2.86
C ASN A 104 -16.22 8.42 -4.26
N ILE A 105 -16.45 9.27 -5.27
CA ILE A 105 -16.62 8.84 -6.67
C ILE A 105 -15.41 8.03 -7.16
N ALA A 106 -14.19 8.50 -6.84
CA ALA A 106 -12.96 7.79 -7.22
C ALA A 106 -12.83 6.42 -6.55
N MET A 107 -13.16 6.33 -5.27
CA MET A 107 -13.18 5.09 -4.50
C MET A 107 -14.21 4.11 -5.08
N ASP A 108 -15.41 4.61 -5.44
CA ASP A 108 -16.49 3.82 -6.01
C ASP A 108 -16.15 3.23 -7.38
N PHE A 109 -15.47 3.98 -8.25
CA PHE A 109 -14.95 3.42 -9.50
C PHE A 109 -14.10 2.18 -9.26
N VAL A 110 -13.20 2.24 -8.27
CA VAL A 110 -12.29 1.13 -7.95
C VAL A 110 -13.06 -0.06 -7.36
N VAL A 111 -13.89 0.15 -6.33
CA VAL A 111 -14.59 -0.95 -5.66
C VAL A 111 -15.64 -1.60 -6.57
N ASN A 112 -16.33 -0.82 -7.42
CA ASN A 112 -17.33 -1.35 -8.34
C ASN A 112 -16.72 -2.21 -9.45
N LEU A 113 -15.53 -1.85 -9.96
CA LEU A 113 -14.80 -2.68 -10.92
C LEU A 113 -14.39 -4.01 -10.28
N ILE A 114 -13.91 -4.00 -9.04
CA ILE A 114 -13.55 -5.21 -8.29
C ILE A 114 -14.80 -6.06 -8.04
N ALA A 115 -15.91 -5.46 -7.62
CA ALA A 115 -17.16 -6.19 -7.41
C ALA A 115 -17.68 -6.85 -8.70
N LYS A 116 -17.56 -6.15 -9.83
CA LYS A 116 -17.88 -6.69 -11.16
C LYS A 116 -17.01 -7.90 -11.50
N ASP A 117 -15.71 -7.83 -11.26
CA ASP A 117 -14.76 -8.92 -11.51
C ASP A 117 -14.99 -10.12 -10.60
N GLU A 118 -15.50 -9.89 -9.39
CA GLU A 118 -15.94 -10.94 -8.47
C GLU A 118 -17.27 -11.61 -8.87
N GLY A 119 -17.90 -11.11 -9.94
CA GLY A 119 -19.13 -11.67 -10.51
C GLY A 119 -20.42 -11.11 -9.93
N PHE A 120 -20.36 -10.01 -9.20
CA PHE A 120 -21.59 -9.32 -8.78
C PHE A 120 -22.21 -8.56 -9.96
N ALA A 121 -23.53 -8.63 -10.05
CA ALA A 121 -24.29 -7.83 -11.00
C ALA A 121 -24.33 -6.37 -10.51
N VAL A 122 -23.61 -5.50 -11.18
CA VAL A 122 -23.65 -4.09 -10.88
C VAL A 122 -24.78 -3.44 -11.65
N PRO A 123 -25.74 -2.78 -10.99
CA PRO A 123 -26.89 -2.17 -11.65
C PRO A 123 -26.46 -1.07 -12.63
N PRO A 124 -26.96 -1.08 -13.88
CA PRO A 124 -26.59 -0.06 -14.85
C PRO A 124 -27.15 1.31 -14.48
N GLY A 125 -26.30 2.34 -14.56
CA GLY A 125 -26.70 3.75 -14.42
C GLY A 125 -26.77 4.31 -13.00
N GLU A 126 -26.59 3.46 -11.97
CA GLU A 126 -26.60 3.92 -10.57
C GLU A 126 -25.21 3.88 -9.92
N TYR A 127 -24.25 3.20 -10.53
CA TYR A 127 -22.92 3.00 -9.97
C TYR A 127 -21.83 3.42 -10.96
N PHE A 128 -20.75 3.97 -10.42
CA PHE A 128 -19.61 4.39 -11.21
C PHE A 128 -18.82 3.19 -11.70
N ILE A 129 -18.86 2.92 -13.02
CA ILE A 129 -18.07 1.90 -13.69
C ILE A 129 -17.50 2.47 -14.96
N ASP A 130 -16.18 2.47 -15.07
CA ASP A 130 -15.46 2.76 -16.30
C ASP A 130 -14.20 1.90 -16.38
N GLU A 131 -14.09 1.11 -17.44
CA GLU A 131 -12.96 0.19 -17.66
C GLU A 131 -11.61 0.91 -17.81
N GLN A 132 -11.61 2.21 -18.13
CA GLN A 132 -10.37 2.99 -18.18
C GLN A 132 -9.67 3.07 -16.82
N PHE A 133 -10.41 2.94 -15.72
CA PHE A 133 -9.89 3.00 -14.34
C PHE A 133 -9.48 1.64 -13.78
N ARG A 134 -9.52 0.59 -14.61
CA ARG A 134 -9.11 -0.75 -14.19
C ARG A 134 -7.66 -0.77 -13.73
N ASN A 135 -7.41 -1.42 -12.60
CA ASN A 135 -6.12 -1.54 -11.93
C ASN A 135 -5.51 -0.22 -11.43
N MET A 136 -6.26 0.88 -11.49
CA MET A 136 -5.83 2.15 -10.87
C MET A 136 -6.16 2.18 -9.38
N SER A 137 -5.35 2.91 -8.64
CA SER A 137 -5.67 3.32 -7.27
C SER A 137 -6.75 4.41 -7.29
N TRP A 138 -7.51 4.57 -6.20
CA TRP A 138 -8.49 5.64 -6.12
C TRP A 138 -7.84 7.04 -6.19
N TYR A 139 -6.57 7.17 -5.79
CA TYR A 139 -5.81 8.42 -5.92
C TYR A 139 -5.58 8.79 -7.39
N GLU A 140 -5.19 7.82 -8.22
CA GLU A 140 -5.00 8.05 -9.66
C GLU A 140 -6.31 8.39 -10.35
N VAL A 141 -7.39 7.69 -10.01
CA VAL A 141 -8.74 8.00 -10.50
C VAL A 141 -9.14 9.41 -10.07
N TYR A 142 -8.91 9.79 -8.81
CA TYR A 142 -9.19 11.13 -8.30
C TYR A 142 -8.47 12.22 -9.10
N GLU A 143 -7.18 12.04 -9.39
CA GLU A 143 -6.39 13.00 -10.17
C GLU A 143 -6.93 13.18 -11.59
N ILE A 144 -7.51 12.15 -12.18
CA ILE A 144 -8.13 12.21 -13.50
C ILE A 144 -9.48 12.94 -13.42
N ILE A 145 -10.39 12.47 -12.55
CA ILE A 145 -11.75 13.02 -12.48
C ILE A 145 -11.80 14.43 -11.90
N SER A 146 -10.83 14.84 -11.09
CA SER A 146 -10.74 16.20 -10.55
C SER A 146 -10.50 17.27 -11.61
N ARG A 147 -10.03 16.86 -12.80
CA ARG A 147 -9.82 17.74 -13.97
C ARG A 147 -11.03 17.81 -14.89
N ASP A 148 -12.02 16.94 -14.70
CA ASP A 148 -13.23 16.90 -15.51
C ASP A 148 -14.38 17.67 -14.82
N PRO A 149 -14.86 18.78 -15.41
CA PRO A 149 -15.94 19.58 -14.84
C PRO A 149 -17.24 18.77 -14.59
N ALA A 150 -17.47 17.69 -15.33
CA ALA A 150 -18.65 16.85 -15.17
C ALA A 150 -18.66 16.18 -13.79
N TYR A 151 -17.53 15.63 -13.34
CA TYR A 151 -17.42 15.03 -12.00
C TYR A 151 -17.32 16.08 -10.90
N VAL A 152 -16.63 17.20 -11.15
CA VAL A 152 -16.48 18.28 -10.16
C VAL A 152 -17.83 18.90 -9.75
N SER A 153 -18.78 18.95 -10.69
CA SER A 153 -20.13 19.48 -10.45
C SER A 153 -21.14 18.44 -10.00
N MET A 154 -20.74 17.17 -9.90
CA MET A 154 -21.63 16.08 -9.53
C MET A 154 -21.85 16.06 -8.02
N GLU A 155 -23.10 16.05 -7.60
CA GLU A 155 -23.49 15.76 -6.23
C GLU A 155 -23.80 14.27 -6.10
N VAL A 156 -23.15 13.61 -5.15
CA VAL A 156 -23.35 12.19 -4.86
C VAL A 156 -23.63 12.00 -3.38
N ASP A 157 -24.42 10.99 -3.08
CA ASP A 157 -24.59 10.53 -1.72
C ASP A 157 -23.27 9.88 -1.26
N LEU A 158 -22.84 10.23 -0.06
CA LEU A 158 -21.61 9.71 0.51
C LEU A 158 -21.90 8.40 1.23
N ASP A 159 -21.27 7.32 0.81
CA ASP A 159 -21.31 6.01 1.45
C ASP A 159 -20.09 5.74 2.32
N VAL A 160 -18.98 6.45 2.09
CA VAL A 160 -17.80 6.39 2.94
C VAL A 160 -17.83 7.46 4.02
N ILE A 161 -17.82 7.02 5.27
CA ILE A 161 -17.74 7.88 6.46
C ILE A 161 -16.34 7.78 7.03
N GLU A 162 -15.69 8.91 7.28
CA GLU A 162 -14.37 8.91 7.92
C GLU A 162 -14.49 8.34 9.34
N GLY A 163 -13.71 7.30 9.59
CA GLY A 163 -13.67 6.60 10.87
C GLY A 163 -12.77 7.30 11.89
N ASP A 164 -12.60 6.65 13.01
CA ASP A 164 -11.80 7.11 14.14
C ASP A 164 -10.54 6.23 14.38
N ALA A 165 -9.81 6.49 15.45
CA ALA A 165 -8.65 5.68 15.84
C ALA A 165 -8.99 4.19 16.06
N ALA A 166 -10.23 3.84 16.40
CA ALA A 166 -10.65 2.46 16.53
C ALA A 166 -10.88 1.81 15.15
N THR A 167 -11.28 2.57 14.14
CA THR A 167 -11.31 2.14 12.73
C THR A 167 -9.90 1.83 12.23
N GLU A 168 -8.93 2.72 12.51
CA GLU A 168 -7.53 2.50 12.17
C GLU A 168 -6.97 1.24 12.82
N ALA A 169 -7.22 1.05 14.11
CA ALA A 169 -6.80 -0.15 14.86
C ALA A 169 -7.44 -1.44 14.33
N ALA A 170 -8.65 -1.38 13.76
CA ALA A 170 -9.36 -2.52 13.19
C ALA A 170 -8.90 -2.89 11.77
N HIS A 171 -8.25 -1.98 11.04
CA HIS A 171 -7.92 -2.16 9.62
C HIS A 171 -7.04 -3.38 9.32
N PRO A 172 -5.97 -3.71 10.09
CA PRO A 172 -5.16 -4.91 9.83
C PRO A 172 -5.98 -6.21 9.90
N ALA A 173 -7.03 -6.22 10.71
CA ALA A 173 -7.92 -7.36 10.80
C ALA A 173 -8.86 -7.49 9.58
N TRP A 174 -9.19 -6.39 8.91
CA TRP A 174 -9.87 -6.40 7.61
C TRP A 174 -9.02 -7.03 6.53
N GLN A 175 -7.76 -6.66 6.47
CA GLN A 175 -6.79 -7.22 5.54
C GLN A 175 -6.65 -8.73 5.72
N GLN A 176 -6.51 -9.19 6.96
CA GLN A 176 -6.44 -10.63 7.27
C GLN A 176 -7.72 -11.38 6.86
N ALA A 177 -8.90 -10.78 7.10
CA ALA A 177 -10.17 -11.39 6.72
C ALA A 177 -10.34 -11.45 5.19
N ALA A 178 -9.83 -10.48 4.45
CA ALA A 178 -9.84 -10.48 2.99
C ALA A 178 -8.96 -11.62 2.44
N ILE A 179 -7.79 -11.86 3.01
CA ILE A 179 -6.96 -13.03 2.66
C ILE A 179 -7.72 -14.33 2.92
N GLN A 180 -8.31 -14.49 4.09
CA GLN A 180 -9.10 -15.68 4.44
C GLN A 180 -10.28 -15.89 3.50
N ALA A 181 -10.96 -14.82 3.09
CA ALA A 181 -12.08 -14.88 2.15
C ALA A 181 -11.64 -15.36 0.75
N THR A 182 -10.48 -14.87 0.27
CA THR A 182 -9.90 -15.31 -1.02
C THR A 182 -9.48 -16.78 -0.97
N GLU A 183 -8.88 -17.23 0.13
CA GLU A 183 -8.53 -18.64 0.34
C GLU A 183 -9.76 -19.56 0.40
N ALA A 184 -10.82 -19.12 1.12
CA ALA A 184 -12.07 -19.85 1.20
C ALA A 184 -12.74 -19.99 -0.18
N LYS A 185 -12.71 -18.95 -0.99
CA LYS A 185 -13.22 -18.95 -2.37
C LYS A 185 -12.45 -19.91 -3.25
N ARG A 186 -11.13 -19.92 -3.15
CA ARG A 186 -10.25 -20.84 -3.88
C ARG A 186 -10.48 -22.30 -3.45
N ALA A 187 -10.61 -22.56 -2.15
CA ALA A 187 -10.90 -23.89 -1.62
C ALA A 187 -12.25 -24.42 -2.10
N ALA A 188 -13.22 -23.54 -2.35
CA ALA A 188 -14.51 -23.88 -2.95
C ALA A 188 -14.46 -24.08 -4.47
N GLY A 189 -13.27 -23.99 -5.11
CA GLY A 189 -13.11 -24.14 -6.56
C GLY A 189 -13.65 -22.95 -7.37
N GLN A 190 -13.95 -21.85 -6.73
CA GLN A 190 -14.41 -20.63 -7.40
C GLN A 190 -13.19 -19.80 -7.87
N ARG A 191 -13.31 -19.17 -9.04
CA ARG A 191 -12.27 -18.23 -9.47
C ARG A 191 -12.30 -17.03 -8.56
N SER A 192 -11.15 -16.67 -8.03
CA SER A 192 -10.95 -15.36 -7.42
C SER A 192 -10.86 -14.33 -8.53
N GLY A 193 -11.63 -13.26 -8.37
CA GLY A 193 -11.62 -12.13 -9.30
C GLY A 193 -10.68 -11.01 -8.83
N GLY A 194 -11.07 -9.78 -9.10
CA GLY A 194 -10.26 -8.59 -8.82
C GLY A 194 -9.86 -8.37 -7.36
N MET A 195 -10.67 -8.88 -6.39
CA MET A 195 -10.32 -8.76 -4.98
C MET A 195 -9.03 -9.52 -4.63
N GLU A 196 -8.83 -10.75 -5.14
CA GLU A 196 -7.59 -11.51 -4.86
C GLU A 196 -6.37 -10.80 -5.43
N GLU A 197 -6.47 -10.32 -6.67
CA GLU A 197 -5.38 -9.60 -7.33
C GLU A 197 -5.04 -8.32 -6.56
N ARG A 198 -6.06 -7.56 -6.17
CA ARG A 198 -5.88 -6.32 -5.41
C ARG A 198 -5.40 -6.58 -3.98
N VAL A 199 -5.99 -7.53 -3.28
CA VAL A 199 -5.55 -7.95 -1.94
C VAL A 199 -4.11 -8.46 -1.98
N ARG A 200 -3.70 -9.19 -3.03
CA ARG A 200 -2.30 -9.58 -3.20
C ARG A 200 -1.39 -8.40 -3.52
N SER A 201 -1.85 -7.43 -4.30
CA SER A 201 -1.05 -6.26 -4.60
C SER A 201 -0.90 -5.35 -3.38
N ASP A 202 -1.99 -5.14 -2.63
CA ASP A 202 -2.02 -4.22 -1.49
C ASP A 202 -1.62 -4.90 -0.17
N LEU A 203 -1.85 -6.23 -0.06
CA LEU A 203 -1.55 -7.05 1.11
C LEU A 203 -0.52 -8.16 0.84
N ALA A 204 0.00 -8.28 -0.40
CA ALA A 204 1.24 -9.00 -0.54
C ALA A 204 2.10 -8.47 0.59
N PRO A 205 2.62 -9.34 1.51
CA PRO A 205 3.60 -8.86 2.44
C PRO A 205 4.57 -8.15 1.53
N GLU A 206 4.66 -6.85 1.65
CA GLU A 206 5.84 -6.16 1.17
C GLU A 206 6.91 -7.08 1.68
N ALA A 207 7.54 -7.84 0.77
CA ALA A 207 8.70 -8.63 1.15
C ALA A 207 9.49 -7.62 1.91
N ASP A 208 9.53 -7.76 3.25
CA ASP A 208 9.76 -6.61 4.11
C ASP A 208 11.06 -6.06 3.59
N TYR A 209 10.95 -5.09 2.65
CA TYR A 209 12.11 -4.51 1.97
C TYR A 209 13.08 -4.06 3.06
N ARG A 210 12.55 -3.84 4.29
CA ARG A 210 13.29 -3.56 5.50
C ARG A 210 14.12 -4.76 5.90
N ASP A 211 13.55 -5.97 5.87
CA ASP A 211 14.28 -7.20 6.12
C ASP A 211 15.28 -7.51 5.00
N VAL A 212 14.90 -7.25 3.74
CA VAL A 212 15.79 -7.45 2.59
C VAL A 212 16.93 -6.42 2.65
N LEU A 213 16.59 -5.14 2.86
CA LEU A 213 17.56 -4.06 3.04
C LEU A 213 18.45 -4.33 4.26
N SER A 214 17.88 -4.80 5.37
CA SER A 214 18.58 -5.15 6.60
C SER A 214 19.58 -6.28 6.37
N ARG A 215 19.17 -7.37 5.75
CA ARG A 215 20.07 -8.49 5.41
C ARG A 215 21.16 -8.05 4.47
N TYR A 216 20.80 -7.22 3.47
CA TYR A 216 21.77 -6.72 2.50
C TYR A 216 22.79 -5.80 3.17
N LEU A 217 22.36 -4.79 3.92
CA LEU A 217 23.25 -3.88 4.63
C LEU A 217 24.14 -4.63 5.64
N SER A 218 23.57 -5.60 6.37
CA SER A 218 24.33 -6.44 7.29
C SER A 218 25.37 -7.35 6.60
N ALA A 219 25.12 -7.73 5.35
CA ALA A 219 26.02 -8.59 4.57
C ALA A 219 27.11 -7.79 3.86
N VAL A 220 26.81 -6.57 3.44
CA VAL A 220 27.64 -5.76 2.55
C VAL A 220 28.47 -4.73 3.31
N VAL A 221 27.97 -4.22 4.45
CA VAL A 221 28.76 -3.33 5.31
C VAL A 221 29.86 -4.17 5.97
N PRO A 222 31.16 -3.88 5.72
CA PRO A 222 32.25 -4.64 6.32
C PRO A 222 32.15 -4.57 7.84
N SER A 223 32.05 -5.69 8.51
CA SER A 223 32.24 -5.74 9.95
C SER A 223 33.69 -5.38 10.22
N ASP A 224 33.92 -4.26 10.90
CA ASP A 224 35.25 -3.85 11.33
C ASP A 224 35.98 -5.01 12.00
N THR A 225 37.23 -5.25 11.57
CA THR A 225 38.11 -6.19 12.24
C THR A 225 38.72 -5.53 13.47
N SER A 226 38.30 -5.97 14.66
CA SER A 226 38.80 -5.40 15.92
C SER A 226 39.95 -6.21 16.51
N TRP A 227 41.06 -5.53 16.76
CA TRP A 227 42.20 -6.12 17.52
C TRP A 227 41.90 -6.27 19.01
N ARG A 228 40.85 -5.58 19.52
CA ARG A 228 40.40 -5.71 20.94
C ARG A 228 39.77 -7.06 21.25
N ARG A 229 39.25 -7.77 20.24
CA ARG A 229 38.66 -9.10 20.37
C ARG A 229 39.29 -9.99 19.31
N PRO A 230 40.44 -10.63 19.62
CA PRO A 230 41.11 -11.50 18.66
C PRO A 230 40.22 -12.71 18.32
N ASN A 231 40.42 -13.23 17.12
CA ASN A 231 39.71 -14.43 16.67
C ASN A 231 40.13 -15.62 17.52
N LYS A 232 39.29 -16.09 18.44
CA LYS A 232 39.55 -17.14 19.41
C LYS A 232 40.05 -18.45 18.77
N ARG A 233 39.73 -18.67 17.48
CA ARG A 233 40.12 -19.87 16.73
C ARG A 233 41.62 -19.92 16.45
N TYR A 234 42.26 -18.77 16.36
CA TYR A 234 43.68 -18.67 16.04
C TYR A 234 44.53 -18.31 17.25
N VAL A 235 43.94 -17.82 18.33
CA VAL A 235 44.61 -17.56 19.61
C VAL A 235 45.18 -18.86 20.20
N ALA A 236 44.48 -19.97 20.01
CA ALA A 236 44.97 -21.30 20.43
C ALA A 236 46.18 -21.81 19.63
N GLN A 237 46.57 -21.15 18.54
CA GLN A 237 47.67 -21.44 17.66
C GLN A 237 48.77 -20.34 17.74
N ASP A 238 48.76 -19.54 18.82
CA ASP A 238 49.65 -18.40 19.04
C ASP A 238 49.60 -17.34 17.91
N MET A 239 48.57 -17.36 17.09
CA MET A 239 48.33 -16.32 16.06
C MET A 239 47.30 -15.29 16.54
N TYR A 240 47.76 -14.08 16.74
CA TYR A 240 46.92 -12.96 17.14
C TYR A 240 46.33 -12.29 15.89
N LEU A 241 45.21 -12.81 15.39
CA LEU A 241 44.51 -12.24 14.26
C LEU A 241 43.30 -11.41 14.76
N PRO A 242 43.00 -10.28 14.09
CA PRO A 242 41.83 -9.49 14.48
C PRO A 242 40.55 -10.31 14.35
N GLY A 243 39.73 -10.28 15.37
CA GLY A 243 38.38 -10.86 15.33
C GLY A 243 37.42 -9.93 14.64
N ARG A 244 36.29 -10.46 14.15
CA ARG A 244 35.18 -9.62 13.69
C ARG A 244 34.68 -8.76 14.86
N GLY A 245 35.00 -7.47 14.85
CA GLY A 245 34.34 -6.47 15.67
C GLY A 245 32.92 -6.32 15.13
N LYS A 246 31.92 -6.40 15.99
CA LYS A 246 30.63 -5.80 15.65
C LYS A 246 30.81 -4.29 15.84
N SER A 247 31.11 -3.57 14.78
CA SER A 247 30.65 -2.19 14.67
C SER A 247 29.19 -2.29 14.34
N ASP A 248 28.33 -2.00 15.31
CA ASP A 248 26.88 -1.96 15.09
C ASP A 248 26.49 -0.66 14.34
N ALA A 249 27.46 0.19 13.99
CA ALA A 249 27.24 1.48 13.34
C ALA A 249 27.77 1.49 11.90
N ILE A 250 26.96 2.01 10.98
CA ILE A 250 27.35 2.31 9.59
C ILE A 250 27.86 3.73 9.56
N ALA A 251 29.12 3.93 9.13
CA ALA A 251 29.77 5.24 9.21
C ALA A 251 29.03 6.31 8.38
N HIS A 252 28.70 6.02 7.11
CA HIS A 252 28.02 6.98 6.25
C HIS A 252 27.05 6.28 5.28
N VAL A 253 25.77 6.60 5.38
CA VAL A 253 24.72 6.17 4.45
C VAL A 253 24.28 7.36 3.60
N VAL A 254 24.19 7.14 2.30
CA VAL A 254 23.61 8.12 1.37
C VAL A 254 22.32 7.56 0.81
N ILE A 255 21.22 8.31 0.94
CA ILE A 255 19.94 8.01 0.31
C ILE A 255 19.69 9.03 -0.79
N ALA A 256 19.66 8.60 -2.04
CA ALA A 256 19.34 9.43 -3.19
C ALA A 256 17.90 9.22 -3.60
N ILE A 257 17.08 10.24 -3.57
CA ILE A 257 15.64 10.22 -3.88
C ILE A 257 15.43 10.88 -5.24
N ASP A 258 14.94 10.10 -6.19
CA ASP A 258 14.53 10.57 -7.50
C ASP A 258 13.27 11.44 -7.38
N THR A 259 13.36 12.66 -7.88
CA THR A 259 12.28 13.66 -7.86
C THR A 259 11.86 14.05 -9.28
N SER A 260 12.21 13.23 -10.26
CA SER A 260 11.83 13.44 -11.65
C SER A 260 10.30 13.43 -11.86
N GLY A 261 9.87 13.98 -13.00
CA GLY A 261 8.45 14.14 -13.29
C GLY A 261 7.68 12.81 -13.46
N SER A 262 8.36 11.70 -13.72
CA SER A 262 7.79 10.35 -13.80
C SER A 262 7.48 9.75 -12.42
N VAL A 263 8.19 10.18 -11.38
CA VAL A 263 7.94 9.73 -10.00
C VAL A 263 6.66 10.39 -9.47
N SER A 264 5.64 9.58 -9.19
CA SER A 264 4.38 10.07 -8.62
C SER A 264 4.58 10.65 -7.22
N SER A 265 3.67 11.56 -6.81
CA SER A 265 3.74 12.16 -5.47
C SER A 265 3.58 11.11 -4.36
N ASN A 266 2.83 10.03 -4.62
CA ASN A 266 2.65 8.92 -3.68
C ASN A 266 3.94 8.10 -3.56
N LEU A 267 4.57 7.75 -4.68
CA LEU A 267 5.83 7.02 -4.68
C LEU A 267 6.93 7.84 -3.97
N LEU A 268 6.95 9.15 -4.21
CA LEU A 268 7.88 10.06 -3.56
C LEU A 268 7.66 10.12 -2.04
N ALA A 269 6.41 10.23 -1.58
CA ALA A 269 6.09 10.18 -0.15
C ALA A 269 6.53 8.84 0.48
N ARG A 270 6.36 7.73 -0.24
CA ARG A 270 6.86 6.42 0.18
C ARG A 270 8.38 6.40 0.25
N PHE A 271 9.07 6.96 -0.71
CA PHE A 271 10.53 7.05 -0.68
C PHE A 271 11.02 7.84 0.53
N VAL A 272 10.42 9.00 0.80
CA VAL A 272 10.75 9.82 1.98
C VAL A 272 10.46 9.05 3.28
N SER A 273 9.37 8.27 3.34
CA SER A 273 9.02 7.45 4.51
C SER A 273 10.02 6.34 4.84
N GLN A 274 10.92 5.98 3.91
CA GLN A 274 11.97 5.00 4.15
C GLN A 274 13.12 5.54 5.00
N VAL A 275 13.37 6.84 4.93
CA VAL A 275 14.48 7.48 5.65
C VAL A 275 14.43 7.22 7.17
N PRO A 276 13.28 7.40 7.87
CA PRO A 276 13.15 7.07 9.29
C PRO A 276 13.47 5.60 9.60
N HIS A 277 13.10 4.69 8.69
CA HIS A 277 13.33 3.26 8.90
C HIS A 277 14.81 2.91 8.85
N VAL A 278 15.57 3.48 7.92
CA VAL A 278 17.02 3.30 7.87
C VAL A 278 17.65 3.82 9.16
N LEU A 279 17.23 4.98 9.64
CA LEU A 279 17.73 5.55 10.91
C LEU A 279 17.39 4.72 12.13
N SER A 280 16.19 4.09 12.16
CA SER A 280 15.74 3.28 13.31
C SER A 280 16.31 1.87 13.32
N ALA A 281 16.54 1.30 12.14
CA ALA A 281 17.00 -0.08 11.98
C ALA A 281 18.52 -0.25 12.19
N TYR A 282 19.28 0.84 11.98
CA TYR A 282 20.75 0.83 12.04
C TYR A 282 21.26 1.99 12.90
N SER A 283 22.36 1.75 13.62
CA SER A 283 23.18 2.84 14.14
C SER A 283 23.93 3.46 12.96
N VAL A 284 23.39 4.53 12.39
CA VAL A 284 24.03 5.31 11.32
C VAL A 284 24.74 6.50 11.95
N GLU A 285 26.05 6.63 11.71
CA GLU A 285 26.81 7.77 12.25
C GLU A 285 26.54 9.06 11.46
N ARG A 286 26.40 8.92 10.13
CA ARG A 286 26.08 10.03 9.23
C ARG A 286 25.09 9.56 8.17
N LEU A 287 23.96 10.24 8.04
CA LEU A 287 23.00 10.06 6.99
C LEU A 287 22.91 11.31 6.12
N THR A 288 23.11 11.15 4.82
CA THR A 288 22.91 12.20 3.83
C THR A 288 21.76 11.83 2.92
N VAL A 289 20.82 12.75 2.72
CA VAL A 289 19.71 12.61 1.78
C VAL A 289 19.91 13.55 0.60
N LEU A 290 19.96 12.98 -0.59
CA LEU A 290 20.08 13.72 -1.86
C LEU A 290 18.74 13.69 -2.58
N PHE A 291 18.24 14.85 -2.98
CA PHE A 291 17.12 14.96 -3.91
C PHE A 291 17.66 15.29 -5.28
N PHE A 292 17.34 14.48 -6.28
CA PHE A 292 17.85 14.66 -7.62
C PHE A 292 16.78 14.44 -8.70
N ASP A 293 16.93 15.08 -9.82
CA ASP A 293 16.24 14.86 -11.08
C ASP A 293 17.25 14.83 -12.24
N TYR A 294 17.34 15.86 -13.07
CA TYR A 294 18.43 15.99 -14.02
C TYR A 294 19.78 16.37 -13.38
N GLY A 295 19.74 16.92 -12.17
CA GLY A 295 20.87 17.28 -11.33
C GLY A 295 20.53 17.14 -9.86
N ILE A 296 21.48 17.37 -8.96
CA ILE A 296 21.22 17.42 -7.53
C ILE A 296 20.47 18.72 -7.21
N GLN A 297 19.25 18.59 -6.71
CA GLN A 297 18.39 19.71 -6.37
C GLN A 297 18.59 20.17 -4.92
N ARG A 298 18.87 19.20 -4.02
CA ARG A 298 19.06 19.48 -2.60
C ARG A 298 19.90 18.37 -1.95
N VAL A 299 20.72 18.78 -0.99
CA VAL A 299 21.53 17.90 -0.14
C VAL A 299 21.18 18.20 1.31
N ASP A 300 20.66 17.25 2.02
CA ASP A 300 20.47 17.31 3.47
C ASP A 300 21.47 16.37 4.14
N ASP A 301 22.47 16.94 4.79
CA ASP A 301 23.53 16.20 5.47
C ASP A 301 23.25 16.07 6.98
N ASN A 302 23.79 15.01 7.60
CA ASN A 302 23.58 14.69 9.01
C ASN A 302 22.10 14.65 9.43
N VAL A 303 21.24 14.06 8.59
CA VAL A 303 19.80 13.93 8.83
C VAL A 303 19.56 13.02 10.04
N ASN A 304 18.76 13.49 10.98
CA ASN A 304 18.32 12.72 12.15
C ASN A 304 16.79 12.65 12.23
N ALA A 305 16.28 11.91 13.22
CA ALA A 305 14.85 11.68 13.35
C ALA A 305 14.00 12.97 13.49
N SER A 306 14.60 14.07 14.00
CA SER A 306 13.91 15.37 14.14
C SER A 306 13.83 16.17 12.83
N ASP A 307 14.63 15.81 11.83
CA ASP A 307 14.71 16.54 10.55
C ASP A 307 13.77 15.98 9.47
N ILE A 308 13.10 14.87 9.75
CA ILE A 308 12.26 14.14 8.77
C ILE A 308 11.18 15.04 8.17
N HIS A 309 10.57 15.94 8.96
CA HIS A 309 9.58 16.89 8.48
C HIS A 309 10.09 17.83 7.38
N ARG A 310 11.41 18.07 7.31
CA ARG A 310 12.04 18.88 6.26
C ARG A 310 12.09 18.14 4.92
N LEU A 311 12.08 16.80 4.94
CA LEU A 311 12.15 15.98 3.75
C LEU A 311 10.82 15.95 2.99
N GLU A 312 9.70 16.36 3.60
CA GLU A 312 8.38 16.43 2.97
C GLU A 312 8.29 17.49 1.86
N SER A 313 9.13 18.53 1.93
CA SER A 313 9.22 19.54 0.88
C SER A 313 10.23 19.11 -0.17
N VAL A 314 9.76 18.52 -1.24
CA VAL A 314 10.59 17.92 -2.28
C VAL A 314 10.72 18.87 -3.48
N PRO A 315 11.95 19.31 -3.80
CA PRO A 315 12.24 20.09 -5.02
C PRO A 315 12.36 19.14 -6.23
N GLY A 316 12.19 19.65 -7.42
CA GLY A 316 12.43 18.95 -8.66
C GLY A 316 11.19 18.89 -9.56
N ARG A 317 11.08 17.92 -10.42
CA ARG A 317 10.10 17.59 -11.46
C ARG A 317 10.69 17.68 -12.88
N GLY A 318 12.02 17.60 -12.99
CA GLY A 318 12.74 17.51 -14.29
C GLY A 318 12.77 16.09 -14.86
N GLY A 319 13.69 15.84 -15.78
CA GLY A 319 14.02 14.50 -16.24
C GLY A 319 14.94 13.78 -15.25
N THR A 320 15.24 12.50 -15.48
CA THR A 320 16.07 11.68 -14.59
C THR A 320 17.51 11.57 -15.11
N ASN A 321 18.51 11.83 -14.24
CA ASN A 321 19.92 11.59 -14.54
C ASN A 321 20.64 11.15 -13.25
N PHE A 322 21.12 9.92 -13.22
CA PHE A 322 21.84 9.38 -12.05
C PHE A 322 23.30 9.85 -11.95
N GLY A 323 23.89 10.36 -13.04
CA GLY A 323 25.30 10.78 -13.08
C GLY A 323 25.74 11.67 -11.91
N PRO A 324 25.04 12.79 -11.65
CA PRO A 324 25.38 13.70 -10.56
C PRO A 324 25.39 13.08 -9.16
N VAL A 325 24.52 12.08 -8.89
CA VAL A 325 24.48 11.36 -7.61
C VAL A 325 25.79 10.61 -7.37
N PHE A 326 26.28 9.90 -8.39
CA PHE A 326 27.53 9.12 -8.28
C PHE A 326 28.77 9.99 -8.37
N GLU A 327 28.73 11.10 -9.10
CA GLU A 327 29.80 12.11 -9.09
C GLU A 327 29.95 12.71 -7.69
N TRP A 328 28.84 13.01 -7.02
CA TRP A 328 28.83 13.50 -5.65
C TRP A 328 29.33 12.42 -4.67
N ALA A 329 28.85 11.20 -4.79
CA ALA A 329 29.21 10.09 -3.89
C ALA A 329 30.65 9.60 -4.07
N ASN A 330 31.25 9.80 -5.25
CA ASN A 330 32.67 9.51 -5.54
C ASN A 330 33.62 10.66 -5.13
N GLY A 331 33.13 11.65 -4.37
CA GLY A 331 33.94 12.75 -3.86
C GLY A 331 35.00 12.35 -2.83
N GLU A 332 35.48 13.32 -2.03
CA GLU A 332 36.61 13.13 -1.09
C GLU A 332 36.33 12.05 -0.01
N GLU A 333 35.07 11.88 0.41
CA GLU A 333 34.65 10.92 1.43
C GLU A 333 33.59 9.97 0.87
N PRO A 334 34.00 8.86 0.24
CA PRO A 334 33.03 7.90 -0.30
C PRO A 334 32.16 7.29 0.80
N PRO A 335 30.84 7.13 0.57
CA PRO A 335 29.93 6.59 1.56
C PRO A 335 30.14 5.08 1.79
N SER A 336 29.66 4.58 2.92
CA SER A 336 29.63 3.14 3.18
C SER A 336 28.64 2.39 2.30
N VAL A 337 27.57 3.09 1.88
CA VAL A 337 26.53 2.56 0.98
C VAL A 337 25.74 3.72 0.36
N VAL A 338 25.31 3.54 -0.89
CA VAL A 338 24.38 4.43 -1.58
C VAL A 338 23.08 3.67 -1.86
N ILE A 339 21.97 4.20 -1.39
CA ILE A 339 20.62 3.69 -1.64
C ILE A 339 19.93 4.66 -2.60
N VAL A 340 19.54 4.21 -3.78
CA VAL A 340 18.87 5.03 -4.79
C VAL A 340 17.41 4.61 -4.88
N LEU A 341 16.51 5.55 -4.63
CA LEU A 341 15.06 5.39 -4.68
C LEU A 341 14.58 6.03 -5.99
N THR A 342 14.12 5.24 -6.97
CA THR A 342 13.78 5.70 -8.32
C THR A 342 12.74 4.80 -8.97
N ASP A 343 11.99 5.32 -9.94
CA ASP A 343 11.12 4.54 -10.83
C ASP A 343 11.87 3.92 -12.02
N TRP A 344 13.19 4.12 -12.07
CA TRP A 344 14.09 3.58 -13.09
C TRP A 344 13.99 4.22 -14.48
N GLY A 345 13.54 5.45 -14.58
CA GLY A 345 13.25 6.16 -15.83
C GLY A 345 14.46 6.63 -16.64
N ALA A 346 15.72 6.22 -16.33
CA ALA A 346 16.92 6.69 -17.02
C ALA A 346 18.04 5.64 -17.10
N PRO A 347 18.98 5.79 -18.08
CA PRO A 347 20.12 4.91 -18.21
C PRO A 347 21.08 5.00 -17.02
N LEU A 348 21.65 3.85 -16.64
CA LEU A 348 22.64 3.78 -15.58
C LEU A 348 23.96 4.45 -15.98
N PRO A 349 24.51 5.35 -15.18
CA PRO A 349 25.71 6.08 -15.54
C PRO A 349 26.97 5.22 -15.41
N SER A 350 27.96 5.49 -16.22
CA SER A 350 29.26 4.81 -16.14
C SER A 350 29.99 5.07 -14.81
N SER A 351 29.69 6.18 -14.13
CA SER A 351 30.21 6.52 -12.78
C SER A 351 29.75 5.53 -11.70
N ALA A 352 28.59 4.93 -11.84
CA ALA A 352 28.11 3.86 -10.94
C ALA A 352 28.95 2.57 -11.06
N ARG A 353 29.52 2.30 -12.24
CA ARG A 353 30.37 1.14 -12.49
C ARG A 353 31.66 1.17 -11.67
N ASN A 354 32.17 2.34 -11.39
CA ASN A 354 33.45 2.57 -10.75
C ASN A 354 33.32 2.88 -9.26
N ALA A 355 32.10 2.72 -8.70
CA ALA A 355 31.86 2.94 -7.27
C ALA A 355 32.58 1.86 -6.44
N GLU A 356 33.39 2.28 -5.48
CA GLU A 356 34.07 1.39 -4.52
C GLU A 356 33.19 1.02 -3.32
N TYR A 357 31.94 1.48 -3.32
CA TYR A 357 30.93 1.23 -2.29
C TYR A 357 29.72 0.48 -2.87
N PRO A 358 29.00 -0.26 -2.02
CA PRO A 358 27.77 -0.94 -2.41
C PRO A 358 26.68 0.05 -2.85
N ILE A 359 25.94 -0.33 -3.90
CA ILE A 359 24.79 0.41 -4.42
C ILE A 359 23.54 -0.46 -4.26
N VAL A 360 22.48 0.12 -3.70
CA VAL A 360 21.17 -0.49 -3.56
C VAL A 360 20.15 0.34 -4.36
N TRP A 361 19.55 -0.27 -5.36
CA TRP A 361 18.47 0.31 -6.13
C TRP A 361 17.14 -0.14 -5.54
N MET A 362 16.35 0.79 -5.04
CA MET A 362 15.00 0.53 -4.58
C MET A 362 14.03 1.04 -5.63
N VAL A 363 13.31 0.13 -6.26
CA VAL A 363 12.45 0.42 -7.40
C VAL A 363 11.05 -0.14 -7.18
N PRO A 364 9.99 0.45 -7.77
CA PRO A 364 8.65 -0.11 -7.73
C PRO A 364 8.61 -1.51 -8.34
N LYS A 365 7.78 -2.39 -7.76
CA LYS A 365 7.58 -3.74 -8.29
C LYS A 365 7.08 -3.68 -9.74
N GLY A 366 7.78 -4.38 -10.62
CA GLY A 366 7.47 -4.39 -12.04
C GLY A 366 8.09 -3.23 -12.83
N ALA A 367 8.84 -2.33 -12.21
CA ALA A 367 9.66 -1.38 -12.95
C ALA A 367 10.65 -2.17 -13.81
N LYS A 368 10.50 -2.06 -15.13
CA LYS A 368 11.34 -2.76 -16.09
C LYS A 368 12.38 -1.82 -16.66
N ASN A 369 13.62 -2.25 -16.57
CA ASN A 369 14.73 -1.57 -17.23
C ASN A 369 15.37 -2.54 -18.25
N GLU A 370 14.58 -2.99 -19.23
CA GLU A 370 15.02 -3.96 -20.25
C GLU A 370 16.14 -3.41 -21.12
N ASP A 371 16.24 -2.07 -21.26
CA ASP A 371 17.21 -1.38 -22.09
C ASP A 371 18.54 -1.06 -21.36
N TYR A 372 18.63 -1.30 -20.05
CA TYR A 372 19.75 -0.85 -19.22
C TYR A 372 20.41 -1.99 -18.46
N SER A 373 21.10 -2.86 -19.15
CA SER A 373 21.95 -3.93 -18.59
C SER A 373 23.44 -3.67 -18.94
N PRO A 374 24.38 -3.93 -18.02
CA PRO A 374 24.24 -4.59 -16.71
C PRO A 374 23.89 -3.60 -15.59
N VAL A 375 23.05 -4.05 -14.65
CA VAL A 375 22.74 -3.32 -13.41
C VAL A 375 23.93 -3.43 -12.46
N TYR A 376 24.47 -2.30 -12.02
CA TYR A 376 25.51 -2.27 -11.00
C TYR A 376 24.85 -2.12 -9.63
N GLY A 377 25.22 -2.97 -8.70
CA GLY A 377 24.64 -3.02 -7.37
C GLY A 377 23.49 -4.04 -7.27
N SER A 378 22.75 -3.98 -6.18
CA SER A 378 21.61 -4.87 -5.91
C SER A 378 20.30 -4.13 -6.09
N VAL A 379 19.32 -4.79 -6.69
CA VAL A 379 17.97 -4.25 -6.90
C VAL A 379 17.04 -4.85 -5.87
N ILE A 380 16.30 -3.99 -5.18
CA ILE A 380 15.23 -4.35 -4.25
C ILE A 380 13.93 -3.77 -4.81
N GLU A 381 13.01 -4.66 -5.14
CA GLU A 381 11.68 -4.24 -5.56
C GLU A 381 10.85 -3.87 -4.33
N VAL A 382 10.34 -2.64 -4.33
CA VAL A 382 9.40 -2.13 -3.33
C VAL A 382 8.01 -2.37 -3.88
N GLY A 383 7.11 -2.94 -3.08
CA GLY A 383 5.78 -3.36 -3.51
C GLY A 383 5.00 -2.30 -4.31
N PRO A 384 3.86 -2.67 -4.93
CA PRO A 384 3.16 -1.81 -5.88
C PRO A 384 2.74 -0.47 -5.26
N GLU A 385 2.60 0.53 -6.14
CA GLU A 385 2.02 1.84 -5.82
C GLU A 385 0.63 1.76 -5.22
#